data_915bc0eaca71cf8eb674905f4ff87b62
#
_entry.id   915bc0eaca71cf8eb674905f4ff87b62
#
_cell.length_a   1.000
_cell.length_b   1.000
_cell.length_c   1.000
_cell.angle_alpha   90.00
_cell.angle_beta   90.00
_cell.angle_gamma   90.00
#
_symmetry.space_group_name_H-M   'P 1'
#
loop_
_entity.id
_entity.type
_entity.pdbx_description
1 polymer ?
#
loop_
_entity_poly.entity_id
_entity_poly.type
_entity_poly.pdbx_seq_one_letter_code
_entity_poly.pdbx_strand_id
1 'polypeptide(L)'
;MKTPILGSAYVARSVNAADNRMVNLFPEIVAEGGKEPAFLQRAPGLTVLATVGDGPIRGLWTYGDYGYAVSGDTLYRIDSSWNAVAKGSVGGSGPVSMADNGTQLFIAANPQGYIYNANTDVFQQITDP
;
A
#
# COMPACT_ATOMS: atom_id res chain seq x y z
N MET A 1 0.73 -6.63 43.49
CA MET A 1 1.48 -5.65 42.67
C MET A 1 1.01 -5.82 41.24
N LYS A 2 0.31 -4.82 40.66
CA LYS A 2 -0.11 -4.89 39.24
C LYS A 2 1.05 -4.38 38.41
N THR A 3 1.58 -5.22 37.55
CA THR A 3 2.61 -4.81 36.59
C THR A 3 1.93 -4.05 35.44
N PRO A 4 2.30 -2.79 35.12
CA PRO A 4 1.72 -2.07 34.02
C PRO A 4 2.17 -2.74 32.73
N ILE A 5 1.21 -3.34 32.00
CA ILE A 5 1.45 -3.98 30.70
C ILE A 5 1.52 -2.92 29.59
N LEU A 6 0.96 -1.74 29.85
CA LEU A 6 0.94 -0.62 28.93
C LEU A 6 2.11 0.32 29.24
N GLY A 7 3.16 0.25 28.42
CA GLY A 7 4.23 1.24 28.35
C GLY A 7 4.24 1.90 26.98
N SER A 8 4.88 3.06 26.87
CA SER A 8 5.10 3.66 25.56
C SER A 8 5.90 2.69 24.67
N ALA A 9 5.47 2.49 23.42
CA ALA A 9 6.24 1.77 22.43
C ALA A 9 7.46 2.62 22.02
N TYR A 10 8.44 2.69 22.89
CA TYR A 10 9.65 3.47 22.73
C TYR A 10 10.80 2.53 22.38
N VAL A 11 11.41 2.79 21.23
CA VAL A 11 12.65 2.10 20.83
C VAL A 11 13.79 2.78 21.58
N ALA A 12 14.18 2.24 22.73
CA ALA A 12 15.35 2.72 23.45
C ALA A 12 16.65 2.41 22.69
N ARG A 13 17.67 3.25 22.89
CA ARG A 13 19.03 3.03 22.36
C ARG A 13 19.67 1.72 22.90
N SER A 14 19.16 1.18 23.99
CA SER A 14 19.62 -0.07 24.58
C SER A 14 18.47 -1.06 24.59
N VAL A 15 18.70 -2.25 24.07
CA VAL A 15 17.76 -3.37 24.05
C VAL A 15 17.34 -3.78 25.47
N ASN A 16 18.20 -3.49 26.48
CA ASN A 16 17.93 -3.79 27.87
C ASN A 16 17.06 -2.75 28.60
N ALA A 17 16.76 -1.61 27.97
CA ALA A 17 16.04 -0.51 28.62
C ALA A 17 14.56 -0.42 28.24
N ALA A 18 14.11 -0.99 27.13
CA ALA A 18 12.71 -1.05 26.74
C ALA A 18 12.45 -2.26 25.85
N ASP A 19 11.84 -3.27 26.42
CA ASP A 19 11.56 -4.55 25.78
C ASP A 19 10.11 -4.67 25.28
N ASN A 20 9.36 -3.57 25.30
CA ASN A 20 7.95 -3.56 24.91
C ASN A 20 7.82 -3.20 23.42
N ARG A 21 7.63 -4.25 22.59
CA ARG A 21 7.26 -4.09 21.19
C ARG A 21 5.79 -4.45 21.01
N MET A 22 4.99 -3.48 20.57
CA MET A 22 3.61 -3.74 20.16
C MET A 22 3.57 -4.14 18.69
N VAL A 23 3.08 -5.36 18.42
CA VAL A 23 2.89 -5.87 17.06
C VAL A 23 1.41 -6.21 16.88
N ASN A 24 0.76 -5.55 15.91
CA ASN A 24 -0.66 -5.70 15.63
C ASN A 24 -1.59 -5.47 16.85
N LEU A 25 -1.15 -4.62 17.77
CA LEU A 25 -1.90 -4.21 18.96
C LEU A 25 -1.83 -2.70 19.08
N PHE A 26 -2.91 -2.07 19.52
CA PHE A 26 -2.93 -0.66 19.87
C PHE A 26 -3.60 -0.45 21.24
N PRO A 27 -3.13 0.53 22.03
CA PRO A 27 -3.75 0.85 23.29
C PRO A 27 -5.05 1.63 23.07
N GLU A 28 -6.12 1.20 23.69
CA GLU A 28 -7.38 1.93 23.75
C GLU A 28 -7.58 2.44 25.17
N ILE A 29 -7.83 3.75 25.29
CA ILE A 29 -8.06 4.41 26.56
C ILE A 29 -9.56 4.28 26.88
N VAL A 30 -9.87 3.72 28.05
CA VAL A 30 -11.24 3.57 28.51
C VAL A 30 -11.70 4.90 29.10
N ALA A 31 -12.88 5.39 28.65
CA ALA A 31 -13.52 6.56 29.24
C ALA A 31 -13.81 6.35 30.75
N GLU A 32 -13.97 7.46 31.49
CA GLU A 32 -14.22 7.43 32.94
C GLU A 32 -15.30 6.41 33.35
N GLY A 33 -14.97 5.56 34.34
CA GLY A 33 -15.86 4.52 34.88
C GLY A 33 -15.51 3.09 34.52
N GLY A 34 -14.49 2.85 33.72
CA GLY A 34 -13.98 1.50 33.43
C GLY A 34 -13.14 0.92 34.58
N LYS A 35 -13.12 -0.42 34.72
CA LYS A 35 -12.29 -1.11 35.74
C LYS A 35 -10.79 -0.94 35.48
N GLU A 36 -10.38 -0.71 34.24
CA GLU A 36 -8.99 -0.51 33.84
C GLU A 36 -8.91 0.77 32.99
N PRO A 37 -7.84 1.57 33.17
CA PRO A 37 -7.69 2.86 32.45
C PRO A 37 -7.39 2.70 30.96
N ALA A 38 -6.86 1.56 30.55
CA ALA A 38 -6.57 1.24 29.17
C ALA A 38 -6.41 -0.26 28.97
N PHE A 39 -6.66 -0.73 27.75
CA PHE A 39 -6.42 -2.12 27.34
C PHE A 39 -5.78 -2.19 25.96
N LEU A 40 -5.17 -3.33 25.64
CA LEU A 40 -4.60 -3.59 24.32
C LEU A 40 -5.64 -4.26 23.42
N GLN A 41 -6.00 -3.58 22.32
CA GLN A 41 -6.88 -4.11 21.30
C GLN A 41 -6.06 -4.64 20.13
N ARG A 42 -6.50 -5.76 19.54
CA ARG A 42 -5.88 -6.29 18.32
C ARG A 42 -6.24 -5.39 17.14
N ALA A 43 -5.27 -5.13 16.27
CA ALA A 43 -5.56 -4.54 14.97
C ALA A 43 -6.51 -5.46 14.19
N PRO A 44 -7.48 -4.89 13.45
CA PRO A 44 -8.33 -5.67 12.56
C PRO A 44 -7.50 -6.51 11.59
N GLY A 45 -7.96 -7.72 11.30
CA GLY A 45 -7.35 -8.56 10.27
C GLY A 45 -7.47 -7.95 8.89
N LEU A 46 -6.58 -8.34 7.97
CA LEU A 46 -6.67 -8.01 6.56
C LEU A 46 -7.41 -9.13 5.84
N THR A 47 -8.35 -8.75 4.98
CA THR A 47 -9.02 -9.67 4.05
C THR A 47 -8.48 -9.43 2.65
N VAL A 48 -8.13 -10.48 1.94
CA VAL A 48 -7.74 -10.37 0.53
C VAL A 48 -8.98 -10.01 -0.28
N LEU A 49 -8.95 -8.86 -0.95
CA LEU A 49 -10.04 -8.38 -1.82
C LEU A 49 -9.88 -8.90 -3.26
N ALA A 50 -8.65 -8.88 -3.77
CA ALA A 50 -8.34 -9.37 -5.11
C ALA A 50 -6.88 -9.80 -5.20
N THR A 51 -6.59 -10.68 -6.15
CA THR A 51 -5.23 -10.98 -6.60
C THR A 51 -5.03 -10.36 -7.98
N VAL A 52 -3.99 -9.56 -8.14
CA VAL A 52 -3.71 -8.83 -9.37
C VAL A 52 -2.38 -9.28 -9.94
N GLY A 53 -2.42 -10.00 -11.07
CA GLY A 53 -1.23 -10.56 -11.70
C GLY A 53 -0.52 -11.63 -10.85
N ASP A 54 0.63 -12.08 -11.34
CA ASP A 54 1.40 -13.16 -10.73
C ASP A 54 2.69 -12.69 -10.03
N GLY A 55 2.99 -11.39 -10.11
CA GLY A 55 4.21 -10.80 -9.56
C GLY A 55 3.98 -9.97 -8.30
N PRO A 56 5.05 -9.46 -7.71
CA PRO A 56 4.94 -8.52 -6.60
C PRO A 56 4.28 -7.22 -7.07
N ILE A 57 3.50 -6.59 -6.20
CA ILE A 57 2.96 -5.25 -6.46
C ILE A 57 4.11 -4.23 -6.32
N ARG A 58 4.44 -3.54 -7.40
CA ARG A 58 5.54 -2.57 -7.51
C ARG A 58 5.08 -1.13 -7.35
N GLY A 59 3.80 -0.86 -7.59
CA GLY A 59 3.20 0.45 -7.44
C GLY A 59 1.68 0.37 -7.48
N LEU A 60 1.02 1.31 -6.79
CA LEU A 60 -0.44 1.45 -6.75
C LEU A 60 -0.80 2.92 -6.96
N TRP A 61 -1.86 3.17 -7.71
CA TRP A 61 -2.40 4.50 -7.96
C TRP A 61 -3.91 4.47 -8.12
N THR A 62 -4.58 5.56 -7.83
CA THR A 62 -6.01 5.73 -8.12
C THR A 62 -6.19 6.93 -9.02
N TYR A 63 -6.96 6.77 -10.09
CA TYR A 63 -7.26 7.81 -11.04
C TYR A 63 -8.66 7.61 -11.63
N GLY A 64 -9.50 8.64 -11.53
CA GLY A 64 -10.92 8.51 -11.86
C GLY A 64 -11.61 7.47 -10.98
N ASP A 65 -12.41 6.61 -11.60
CA ASP A 65 -13.15 5.55 -10.91
C ASP A 65 -12.38 4.21 -10.87
N TYR A 66 -11.10 4.22 -11.20
CA TYR A 66 -10.28 3.03 -11.31
C TYR A 66 -9.06 3.04 -10.39
N GLY A 67 -8.72 1.85 -9.91
CA GLY A 67 -7.40 1.57 -9.35
C GLY A 67 -6.43 1.13 -10.44
N TYR A 68 -5.16 1.44 -10.26
CA TYR A 68 -4.07 0.99 -11.12
C TYR A 68 -3.01 0.33 -10.29
N ALA A 69 -2.54 -0.83 -10.73
CA ALA A 69 -1.48 -1.59 -10.08
C ALA A 69 -0.46 -2.05 -11.10
N VAL A 70 0.82 -1.92 -10.77
CA VAL A 70 1.87 -2.64 -11.49
C VAL A 70 2.20 -3.88 -10.68
N SER A 71 1.86 -5.05 -11.24
CA SER A 71 2.17 -6.36 -10.68
C SER A 71 3.16 -7.07 -11.59
N GLY A 72 4.32 -7.44 -11.04
CA GLY A 72 5.41 -7.94 -11.86
C GLY A 72 5.83 -6.92 -12.92
N ASP A 73 5.68 -7.27 -14.17
CA ASP A 73 6.00 -6.46 -15.34
C ASP A 73 4.76 -5.92 -16.09
N THR A 74 3.59 -5.92 -15.46
CA THR A 74 2.34 -5.57 -16.13
C THR A 74 1.56 -4.52 -15.35
N LEU A 75 1.08 -3.48 -16.08
CA LEU A 75 0.11 -2.53 -15.57
C LEU A 75 -1.29 -3.12 -15.67
N TYR A 76 -2.02 -3.10 -14.58
CA TYR A 76 -3.42 -3.49 -14.49
C TYR A 76 -4.30 -2.29 -14.13
N ARG A 77 -5.46 -2.20 -14.78
CA ARG A 77 -6.58 -1.35 -14.36
C ARG A 77 -7.58 -2.20 -13.60
N ILE A 78 -8.01 -1.72 -12.43
CA ILE A 78 -8.90 -2.42 -11.51
C ILE A 78 -10.19 -1.62 -11.39
N ASP A 79 -11.33 -2.26 -11.59
CA ASP A 79 -12.64 -1.65 -11.44
C ASP A 79 -13.18 -1.73 -9.99
N SER A 80 -14.34 -1.13 -9.74
CA SER A 80 -15.02 -1.15 -8.44
C SER A 80 -15.48 -2.56 -7.99
N SER A 81 -15.54 -3.52 -8.90
CA SER A 81 -15.83 -4.93 -8.62
C SER A 81 -14.57 -5.77 -8.44
N TRP A 82 -13.41 -5.14 -8.36
CA TRP A 82 -12.09 -5.77 -8.18
C TRP A 82 -11.62 -6.60 -9.37
N ASN A 83 -12.20 -6.40 -10.57
CA ASN A 83 -11.70 -7.05 -11.78
C ASN A 83 -10.46 -6.30 -12.28
N ALA A 84 -9.38 -7.03 -12.50
CA ALA A 84 -8.12 -6.50 -13.01
C ALA A 84 -7.96 -6.82 -14.50
N VAL A 85 -7.71 -5.78 -15.30
CA VAL A 85 -7.48 -5.89 -16.76
C VAL A 85 -6.09 -5.38 -17.08
N ALA A 86 -5.28 -6.22 -17.72
CA ALA A 86 -3.93 -5.85 -18.18
C ALA A 86 -3.98 -4.76 -19.25
N LYS A 87 -3.10 -3.75 -19.13
CA LYS A 87 -3.05 -2.58 -20.00
C LYS A 87 -1.73 -2.42 -20.78
N GLY A 88 -0.64 -2.92 -20.23
CA GLY A 88 0.63 -2.86 -20.91
C GLY A 88 1.79 -3.40 -20.09
N SER A 89 2.92 -3.60 -20.73
CA SER A 89 4.12 -4.14 -20.08
C SER A 89 5.01 -3.01 -19.56
N VAL A 90 5.37 -3.09 -18.27
CA VAL A 90 6.21 -2.14 -17.55
C VAL A 90 7.51 -2.80 -17.17
N GLY A 91 8.59 -2.46 -17.84
CA GLY A 91 9.91 -3.05 -17.59
C GLY A 91 10.47 -2.80 -16.19
N GLY A 92 11.61 -3.42 -15.91
CA GLY A 92 12.32 -3.32 -14.64
C GLY A 92 11.74 -4.21 -13.54
N SER A 93 12.39 -4.22 -12.38
CA SER A 93 12.01 -5.05 -11.21
C SER A 93 11.86 -4.26 -9.92
N GLY A 94 12.22 -2.98 -9.93
CA GLY A 94 12.16 -2.09 -8.76
C GLY A 94 10.78 -1.47 -8.53
N PRO A 95 10.64 -0.64 -7.50
CA PRO A 95 9.44 0.13 -7.24
C PRO A 95 9.05 1.01 -8.43
N VAL A 96 7.75 1.25 -8.59
CA VAL A 96 7.18 2.08 -9.64
C VAL A 96 6.48 3.27 -9.00
N SER A 97 6.77 4.47 -9.50
CA SER A 97 6.05 5.69 -9.14
C SER A 97 5.06 6.05 -10.22
N MET A 98 3.89 6.52 -9.82
CA MET A 98 2.83 6.92 -10.74
C MET A 98 2.32 8.31 -10.41
N ALA A 99 1.85 9.01 -11.43
CA ALA A 99 1.18 10.31 -11.33
C ALA A 99 0.22 10.47 -12.51
N ASP A 100 -0.83 11.26 -12.36
CA ASP A 100 -1.78 11.55 -13.42
C ASP A 100 -1.95 13.06 -13.65
N ASN A 101 -2.50 13.42 -14.82
CA ASN A 101 -2.86 14.77 -15.19
C ASN A 101 -4.37 14.93 -15.47
N GLY A 102 -5.19 14.00 -14.99
CA GLY A 102 -6.63 13.97 -15.25
C GLY A 102 -7.03 13.34 -16.60
N THR A 103 -6.08 12.92 -17.42
CA THR A 103 -6.33 12.25 -18.73
C THR A 103 -5.37 11.08 -18.94
N GLN A 104 -4.15 11.24 -18.52
CA GLN A 104 -3.06 10.29 -18.72
C GLN A 104 -2.44 9.92 -17.37
N LEU A 105 -2.09 8.66 -17.24
CA LEU A 105 -1.31 8.12 -16.13
C LEU A 105 0.14 7.99 -16.60
N PHE A 106 1.03 8.71 -15.93
CA PHE A 106 2.48 8.56 -16.09
C PHE A 106 3.00 7.49 -15.13
N ILE A 107 3.90 6.63 -15.62
CA ILE A 107 4.46 5.52 -14.87
C ILE A 107 5.98 5.58 -15.02
N ALA A 108 6.67 5.80 -13.91
CA ALA A 108 8.13 5.79 -13.83
C ALA A 108 8.62 4.47 -13.26
N ALA A 109 9.24 3.66 -14.11
CA ALA A 109 9.86 2.38 -13.76
C ALA A 109 11.31 2.40 -14.22
N ASN A 110 12.21 2.80 -13.33
CA ASN A 110 13.63 3.01 -13.66
C ASN A 110 14.24 1.82 -14.44
N PRO A 111 14.90 2.05 -15.60
CA PRO A 111 15.21 3.35 -16.21
C PRO A 111 14.15 3.90 -17.17
N GLN A 112 13.00 3.29 -17.31
CA GLN A 112 12.00 3.59 -18.31
C GLN A 112 10.83 4.40 -17.75
N GLY A 113 10.17 5.15 -18.64
CA GLY A 113 8.90 5.83 -18.38
C GLY A 113 7.82 5.36 -19.36
N TYR A 114 6.57 5.37 -18.90
CA TYR A 114 5.42 4.96 -19.70
C TYR A 114 4.27 5.94 -19.52
N ILE A 115 3.41 6.02 -20.52
CA ILE A 115 2.15 6.76 -20.47
C ILE A 115 1.01 5.83 -20.82
N TYR A 116 -0.02 5.82 -19.98
CA TYR A 116 -1.29 5.19 -20.29
C TYR A 116 -2.38 6.26 -20.40
N ASN A 117 -3.06 6.32 -21.52
CA ASN A 117 -4.19 7.21 -21.74
C ASN A 117 -5.49 6.44 -21.45
N ALA A 118 -6.20 6.82 -20.39
CA ALA A 118 -7.41 6.12 -19.96
C ALA A 118 -8.60 6.31 -20.91
N ASN A 119 -8.64 7.42 -21.67
CA ASN A 119 -9.74 7.71 -22.59
C ASN A 119 -9.62 6.94 -23.90
N THR A 120 -8.39 6.72 -24.37
CA THR A 120 -8.12 6.01 -25.64
C THR A 120 -7.72 4.56 -25.43
N ASP A 121 -7.49 4.15 -24.18
CA ASP A 121 -6.96 2.84 -23.79
C ASP A 121 -5.61 2.50 -24.42
N VAL A 122 -4.77 3.53 -24.65
CA VAL A 122 -3.46 3.39 -25.27
C VAL A 122 -2.36 3.43 -24.22
N PHE A 123 -1.52 2.42 -24.23
CA PHE A 123 -0.31 2.32 -23.41
C PHE A 123 0.92 2.44 -24.30
N GLN A 124 1.88 3.27 -23.92
CA GLN A 124 3.10 3.45 -24.68
C GLN A 124 4.30 3.74 -23.78
N GLN A 125 5.46 3.28 -24.19
CA GLN A 125 6.73 3.64 -23.57
C GLN A 125 7.17 5.02 -24.07
N ILE A 126 7.73 5.83 -23.16
CA ILE A 126 8.39 7.08 -23.54
C ILE A 126 9.78 6.70 -24.05
N THR A 127 10.02 7.03 -25.31
CA THR A 127 11.33 6.88 -25.95
C THR A 127 11.90 8.27 -26.19
N ASP A 128 13.16 8.47 -25.83
CA ASP A 128 13.88 9.68 -26.19
C ASP A 128 14.19 9.61 -27.70
N PRO A 129 13.92 10.68 -28.50
CA PRO A 129 14.17 10.69 -29.94
C PRO A 129 15.65 10.67 -30.30
#